data_78314182f2325c36d466438cc23c68ce
#
_entry.id   78314182f2325c36d466438cc23c68ce
#
_cell.length_a   1.000
_cell.length_b   1.000
_cell.length_c   1.000
_cell.angle_alpha   90.00
_cell.angle_beta   90.00
_cell.angle_gamma   90.00
#
_symmetry.space_group_name_H-M   'P 1'
#
loop_
_entity.id
_entity.type
_entity.pdbx_description
1 polymer ?
#
loop_
_entity_poly.entity_id
_entity_poly.type
_entity_poly.pdbx_seq_one_letter_code
_entity_poly.pdbx_strand_id
1 'polypeptide(L)'
;VLEAVLSAAPNAHALVSSQELIGIGGEHVLRLPSLAVPAEPTPSADTALAAGAVQLFVARARAADPRFVLDDRTAPKVAAICRRLDGIPLALEMAAARVPLLGIEGLANRLDERFRVLTAGKRTALPRQRTLHATLDWSYGLLSPPERAVFRRLGVFAGPFTLAAAAAVATEDERDGIDVIECLSGLCGKALVGADPDHGEARSPLLETARPCAQE
;
A
#
# COMPACT_ATOMS: atom_id res chain seq x y z
N VAL A 1 -19.30 -5.53 21.82
CA VAL A 1 -20.10 -6.67 21.34
C VAL A 1 -19.23 -7.89 21.12
N LEU A 2 -18.16 -7.82 20.31
CA LEU A 2 -17.28 -8.96 19.99
C LEU A 2 -16.65 -9.57 21.25
N GLU A 3 -16.11 -8.76 22.16
CA GLU A 3 -15.52 -9.19 23.42
C GLU A 3 -16.53 -9.95 24.30
N ALA A 4 -17.77 -9.46 24.38
CA ALA A 4 -18.84 -10.12 25.15
C ALA A 4 -19.20 -11.49 24.54
N VAL A 5 -19.20 -11.62 23.22
CA VAL A 5 -19.46 -12.90 22.54
C VAL A 5 -18.34 -13.90 22.81
N LEU A 6 -17.09 -13.49 22.68
CA LEU A 6 -15.93 -14.36 22.92
C LEU A 6 -15.80 -14.77 24.38
N SER A 7 -16.15 -13.87 25.32
CA SER A 7 -16.19 -14.20 26.76
C SER A 7 -17.31 -15.21 27.10
N ALA A 8 -18.46 -15.13 26.43
CA ALA A 8 -19.59 -16.04 26.66
C ALA A 8 -19.43 -17.41 25.96
N ALA A 9 -18.57 -17.48 24.93
CA ALA A 9 -18.38 -18.67 24.12
C ALA A 9 -16.87 -19.00 23.97
N PRO A 10 -16.27 -19.73 24.95
CA PRO A 10 -14.82 -19.97 24.99
C PRO A 10 -14.23 -20.70 23.77
N ASN A 11 -15.08 -21.45 23.05
CA ASN A 11 -14.69 -22.19 21.84
C ASN A 11 -14.97 -21.42 20.53
N ALA A 12 -15.47 -20.16 20.64
CA ALA A 12 -15.69 -19.33 19.47
C ALA A 12 -14.39 -18.64 19.04
N HIS A 13 -14.17 -18.60 17.74
CA HIS A 13 -13.06 -17.86 17.13
C HIS A 13 -13.64 -16.84 16.16
N ALA A 14 -13.04 -15.64 16.12
CA ALA A 14 -13.43 -14.59 15.20
C ALA A 14 -12.22 -14.20 14.32
N LEU A 15 -12.41 -14.21 12.99
CA LEU A 15 -11.47 -13.65 12.05
C LEU A 15 -12.04 -12.31 11.57
N VAL A 16 -11.29 -11.23 11.84
CA VAL A 16 -11.74 -9.87 11.53
C VAL A 16 -10.69 -9.20 10.65
N SER A 17 -11.12 -8.54 9.57
CA SER A 17 -10.29 -7.65 8.79
C SER A 17 -10.58 -6.21 9.22
N SER A 18 -9.52 -5.49 9.60
CA SER A 18 -9.59 -4.09 10.02
C SER A 18 -8.32 -3.36 9.61
N GLN A 19 -8.39 -2.05 9.49
CA GLN A 19 -7.21 -1.19 9.33
C GLN A 19 -6.66 -0.69 10.67
N GLU A 20 -7.40 -0.91 11.75
CA GLU A 20 -7.04 -0.53 13.11
C GLU A 20 -7.11 -1.77 14.02
N LEU A 21 -6.34 -1.72 15.09
CA LEU A 21 -6.43 -2.73 16.15
C LEU A 21 -7.83 -2.65 16.79
N ILE A 22 -8.41 -3.81 17.07
CA ILE A 22 -9.70 -3.87 17.76
C ILE A 22 -9.52 -3.55 19.25
N GLY A 23 -8.35 -3.89 19.81
CA GLY A 23 -7.97 -3.59 21.19
C GLY A 23 -8.68 -4.44 22.23
N ILE A 24 -8.98 -5.71 21.91
CA ILE A 24 -9.63 -6.65 22.85
C ILE A 24 -8.62 -7.66 23.39
N GLY A 25 -8.90 -8.19 24.60
CA GLY A 25 -8.08 -9.25 25.19
C GLY A 25 -8.02 -10.50 24.32
N GLY A 26 -6.80 -11.07 24.15
CA GLY A 26 -6.58 -12.26 23.32
C GLY A 26 -6.53 -11.99 21.80
N GLU A 27 -6.47 -10.74 21.37
CA GLU A 27 -6.31 -10.39 19.97
C GLU A 27 -4.94 -10.84 19.45
N HIS A 28 -4.94 -11.59 18.33
CA HIS A 28 -3.75 -11.93 17.57
C HIS A 28 -3.74 -11.16 16.26
N VAL A 29 -2.79 -10.25 16.10
CA VAL A 29 -2.70 -9.37 14.93
C VAL A 29 -1.84 -10.00 13.85
N LEU A 30 -2.46 -10.33 12.71
CA LEU A 30 -1.76 -10.71 11.49
C LEU A 30 -1.69 -9.51 10.56
N ARG A 31 -0.51 -8.91 10.43
CA ARG A 31 -0.28 -7.83 9.45
C ARG A 31 -0.05 -8.45 8.08
N LEU A 32 -0.98 -8.17 7.15
CA LEU A 32 -0.83 -8.59 5.76
C LEU A 32 0.05 -7.58 5.02
N PRO A 33 1.25 -7.97 4.56
CA PRO A 33 2.07 -7.11 3.72
C PRO A 33 1.46 -6.98 2.32
N SER A 34 1.93 -6.00 1.55
CA SER A 34 1.73 -5.97 0.10
C SER A 34 2.33 -7.23 -0.54
N LEU A 35 1.88 -7.55 -1.76
CA LEU A 35 2.47 -8.65 -2.53
C LEU A 35 3.93 -8.37 -2.85
N ALA A 36 4.77 -9.40 -2.79
CA ALA A 36 6.16 -9.30 -3.17
C ALA A 36 6.29 -8.77 -4.60
N VAL A 37 7.15 -7.77 -4.78
CA VAL A 37 7.49 -7.19 -6.08
C VAL A 37 8.84 -7.73 -6.55
N PRO A 38 9.08 -7.84 -7.88
CA PRO A 38 10.36 -8.34 -8.37
C PRO A 38 11.49 -7.36 -8.10
N ALA A 39 12.67 -7.89 -7.73
CA ALA A 39 13.89 -7.11 -7.60
C ALA A 39 14.38 -6.60 -8.97
N GLU A 40 15.27 -5.60 -8.96
CA GLU A 40 16.01 -5.17 -10.16
C GLU A 40 17.38 -5.82 -10.22
N PRO A 41 17.85 -6.18 -11.42
CA PRO A 41 17.15 -6.18 -12.70
C PRO A 41 16.15 -7.34 -12.83
N THR A 42 15.11 -7.16 -13.66
CA THR A 42 14.14 -8.21 -13.99
C THR A 42 14.33 -8.64 -15.46
N PRO A 43 15.22 -9.58 -15.74
CA PRO A 43 15.65 -9.87 -17.11
C PRO A 43 14.67 -10.72 -17.93
N SER A 44 13.80 -11.51 -17.27
CA SER A 44 12.93 -12.47 -17.95
C SER A 44 11.53 -12.56 -17.36
N ALA A 45 10.61 -13.14 -18.12
CA ALA A 45 9.26 -13.41 -17.68
C ALA A 45 9.21 -14.36 -16.48
N ASP A 46 10.04 -15.40 -16.47
CA ASP A 46 10.11 -16.37 -15.37
C ASP A 46 10.57 -15.69 -14.07
N THR A 47 11.60 -14.85 -14.17
CA THR A 47 12.08 -14.07 -13.00
C THR A 47 11.00 -13.14 -12.48
N ALA A 48 10.25 -12.49 -13.37
CA ALA A 48 9.14 -11.63 -12.99
C ALA A 48 8.02 -12.41 -12.29
N LEU A 49 7.65 -13.58 -12.83
CA LEU A 49 6.58 -14.44 -12.29
C LEU A 49 6.87 -15.05 -10.93
N ALA A 50 8.12 -15.05 -10.47
CA ALA A 50 8.44 -15.44 -9.10
C ALA A 50 7.80 -14.51 -8.05
N ALA A 51 7.45 -13.28 -8.42
CA ALA A 51 6.85 -12.30 -7.53
C ALA A 51 5.31 -12.33 -7.57
N GLY A 52 4.67 -12.40 -6.39
CA GLY A 52 3.21 -12.47 -6.25
C GLY A 52 2.48 -11.27 -6.89
N ALA A 53 3.07 -10.09 -6.88
CA ALA A 53 2.50 -8.90 -7.53
C ALA A 53 2.38 -9.08 -9.04
N VAL A 54 3.38 -9.68 -9.69
CA VAL A 54 3.36 -9.96 -11.13
C VAL A 54 2.36 -11.07 -11.46
N GLN A 55 2.30 -12.11 -10.62
CA GLN A 55 1.31 -13.19 -10.80
C GLN A 55 -0.12 -12.64 -10.81
N LEU A 56 -0.45 -11.79 -9.82
CA LEU A 56 -1.77 -11.16 -9.75
C LEU A 56 -2.02 -10.27 -10.95
N PHE A 57 -1.06 -9.40 -11.32
CA PHE A 57 -1.19 -8.51 -12.47
C PHE A 57 -1.45 -9.28 -13.75
N VAL A 58 -0.66 -10.34 -14.02
CA VAL A 58 -0.80 -11.19 -15.23
C VAL A 58 -2.15 -11.91 -15.24
N ALA A 59 -2.57 -12.47 -14.11
CA ALA A 59 -3.87 -13.14 -14.00
C ALA A 59 -5.02 -12.16 -14.34
N ARG A 60 -4.98 -10.93 -13.83
CA ARG A 60 -6.00 -9.91 -14.10
C ARG A 60 -5.91 -9.33 -15.51
N ALA A 61 -4.71 -9.14 -16.04
CA ALA A 61 -4.51 -8.69 -17.42
C ALA A 61 -5.05 -9.72 -18.42
N ARG A 62 -4.82 -11.02 -18.19
CA ARG A 62 -5.39 -12.12 -19.02
C ARG A 62 -6.91 -12.20 -18.90
N ALA A 63 -7.46 -11.95 -17.72
CA ALA A 63 -8.92 -11.90 -17.55
C ALA A 63 -9.55 -10.72 -18.29
N ALA A 64 -8.81 -9.60 -18.45
CA ALA A 64 -9.26 -8.43 -19.21
C ALA A 64 -9.00 -8.56 -20.72
N ASP A 65 -7.88 -9.15 -21.12
CA ASP A 65 -7.53 -9.48 -22.52
C ASP A 65 -6.88 -10.87 -22.58
N PRO A 66 -7.62 -11.90 -23.06
CA PRO A 66 -7.08 -13.26 -23.20
C PRO A 66 -5.83 -13.37 -24.09
N ARG A 67 -5.57 -12.36 -24.94
CA ARG A 67 -4.38 -12.33 -25.83
C ARG A 67 -3.13 -11.82 -25.10
N PHE A 68 -3.29 -11.33 -23.87
CA PHE A 68 -2.16 -10.83 -23.08
C PHE A 68 -1.18 -11.96 -22.75
N VAL A 69 0.07 -11.78 -23.16
CA VAL A 69 1.20 -12.69 -22.86
C VAL A 69 2.30 -11.90 -22.18
N LEU A 70 2.78 -12.39 -21.04
CA LEU A 70 4.01 -11.90 -20.45
C LEU A 70 5.18 -12.58 -21.17
N ASP A 71 6.02 -11.79 -21.79
CA ASP A 71 7.27 -12.21 -22.45
C ASP A 71 8.47 -11.43 -21.88
N ASP A 72 9.68 -11.78 -22.29
CA ASP A 72 10.92 -11.15 -21.79
C ASP A 72 11.02 -9.65 -22.18
N ARG A 73 10.30 -9.19 -23.19
CA ARG A 73 10.26 -7.77 -23.58
C ARG A 73 9.34 -6.96 -22.66
N THR A 74 8.24 -7.57 -22.23
CA THR A 74 7.22 -6.91 -21.40
C THR A 74 7.48 -7.09 -19.93
N ALA A 75 8.20 -8.14 -19.52
CA ALA A 75 8.50 -8.47 -18.13
C ALA A 75 9.16 -7.30 -17.34
N PRO A 76 10.18 -6.61 -17.86
CA PRO A 76 10.77 -5.47 -17.15
C PRO A 76 9.76 -4.34 -16.90
N LYS A 77 8.88 -4.08 -17.86
CA LYS A 77 7.85 -3.04 -17.75
C LYS A 77 6.76 -3.43 -16.77
N VAL A 78 6.29 -4.67 -16.81
CA VAL A 78 5.32 -5.20 -15.84
C VAL A 78 5.92 -5.17 -14.42
N ALA A 79 7.18 -5.58 -14.27
CA ALA A 79 7.89 -5.50 -13.00
C ALA A 79 7.97 -4.05 -12.48
N ALA A 80 8.30 -3.09 -13.34
CA ALA A 80 8.32 -1.67 -13.00
C ALA A 80 6.92 -1.15 -12.58
N ILE A 81 5.86 -1.58 -13.29
CA ILE A 81 4.47 -1.27 -12.91
C ILE A 81 4.16 -1.81 -11.51
N CYS A 82 4.50 -3.08 -11.24
CA CYS A 82 4.24 -3.69 -9.95
C CYS A 82 4.99 -2.99 -8.80
N ARG A 83 6.26 -2.60 -9.01
CA ARG A 83 7.04 -1.82 -8.03
C ARG A 83 6.43 -0.44 -7.77
N ARG A 84 6.07 0.30 -8.83
CA ARG A 84 5.44 1.63 -8.71
C ARG A 84 4.10 1.60 -7.99
N LEU A 85 3.42 0.46 -7.98
CA LEU A 85 2.17 0.23 -7.27
C LEU A 85 2.37 -0.44 -5.90
N ASP A 86 3.64 -0.55 -5.42
CA ASP A 86 4.04 -1.10 -4.11
C ASP A 86 3.49 -2.52 -3.85
N GLY A 87 3.17 -3.28 -4.90
CA GLY A 87 2.54 -4.59 -4.76
C GLY A 87 1.13 -4.56 -4.15
N ILE A 88 0.48 -3.40 -4.10
CA ILE A 88 -0.87 -3.24 -3.53
C ILE A 88 -1.89 -3.94 -4.44
N PRO A 89 -2.60 -5.00 -3.96
CA PRO A 89 -3.47 -5.81 -4.81
C PRO A 89 -4.53 -5.01 -5.57
N LEU A 90 -5.23 -4.10 -4.90
CA LEU A 90 -6.24 -3.26 -5.54
C LEU A 90 -5.66 -2.41 -6.68
N ALA A 91 -4.49 -1.79 -6.45
CA ALA A 91 -3.82 -0.98 -7.45
C ALA A 91 -3.40 -1.81 -8.67
N LEU A 92 -2.87 -3.03 -8.43
CA LEU A 92 -2.49 -3.96 -9.49
C LEU A 92 -3.69 -4.43 -10.32
N GLU A 93 -4.82 -4.77 -9.68
CA GLU A 93 -6.05 -5.16 -10.38
C GLU A 93 -6.59 -4.03 -11.26
N MET A 94 -6.61 -2.80 -10.72
CA MET A 94 -7.09 -1.63 -11.45
C MET A 94 -6.19 -1.28 -12.63
N ALA A 95 -4.87 -1.39 -12.47
CA ALA A 95 -3.90 -1.18 -13.53
C ALA A 95 -4.03 -2.27 -14.62
N ALA A 96 -4.12 -3.54 -14.23
CA ALA A 96 -4.26 -4.66 -15.15
C ALA A 96 -5.54 -4.56 -16.02
N ALA A 97 -6.65 -4.07 -15.44
CA ALA A 97 -7.89 -3.84 -16.19
C ALA A 97 -7.76 -2.77 -17.29
N ARG A 98 -6.69 -1.97 -17.30
CA ARG A 98 -6.42 -0.95 -18.33
C ARG A 98 -5.50 -1.43 -19.43
N VAL A 99 -4.92 -2.62 -19.31
CA VAL A 99 -4.02 -3.20 -20.32
C VAL A 99 -4.66 -3.27 -21.71
N PRO A 100 -5.94 -3.70 -21.87
CA PRO A 100 -6.56 -3.75 -23.20
C PRO A 100 -6.64 -2.39 -23.91
N LEU A 101 -6.78 -1.32 -23.14
CA LEU A 101 -6.91 0.04 -23.67
C LEU A 101 -5.56 0.73 -23.92
N LEU A 102 -4.63 0.59 -22.96
CA LEU A 102 -3.39 1.37 -22.95
C LEU A 102 -2.17 0.58 -23.42
N GLY A 103 -2.24 -0.75 -23.44
CA GLY A 103 -1.08 -1.62 -23.54
C GLY A 103 -0.15 -1.45 -22.32
N ILE A 104 0.85 -2.33 -22.21
CA ILE A 104 1.83 -2.27 -21.11
C ILE A 104 2.66 -0.99 -21.17
N GLU A 105 3.07 -0.56 -22.36
CA GLU A 105 3.88 0.63 -22.57
C GLU A 105 3.15 1.91 -22.21
N GLY A 106 1.95 2.07 -22.71
CA GLY A 106 1.11 3.23 -22.39
C GLY A 106 0.74 3.31 -20.92
N LEU A 107 0.53 2.15 -20.27
CA LEU A 107 0.27 2.06 -18.84
C LEU A 107 1.51 2.48 -18.03
N ALA A 108 2.71 1.96 -18.35
CA ALA A 108 3.95 2.31 -17.68
C ALA A 108 4.25 3.82 -17.78
N ASN A 109 4.07 4.42 -18.95
CA ASN A 109 4.31 5.85 -19.19
C ASN A 109 3.32 6.76 -18.44
N ARG A 110 2.11 6.28 -18.16
CA ARG A 110 1.05 7.06 -17.51
C ARG A 110 0.94 6.83 -16.00
N LEU A 111 1.76 5.96 -15.44
CA LEU A 111 1.73 5.72 -14.00
C LEU A 111 2.20 6.92 -13.16
N ASP A 112 2.85 7.91 -13.77
CA ASP A 112 3.12 9.19 -13.10
C ASP A 112 1.83 10.00 -12.87
N GLU A 113 0.76 9.72 -13.66
CA GLU A 113 -0.61 10.20 -13.43
C GLU A 113 -1.49 9.09 -12.79
N ARG A 114 -0.90 8.27 -11.93
CA ARG A 114 -1.46 7.01 -11.40
C ARG A 114 -2.89 7.13 -10.86
N PHE A 115 -3.20 8.20 -10.18
CA PHE A 115 -4.54 8.39 -9.63
C PHE A 115 -5.58 8.63 -10.73
N ARG A 116 -5.23 9.32 -11.81
CA ARG A 116 -6.13 9.57 -12.93
C ARG A 116 -6.40 8.32 -13.74
N VAL A 117 -5.37 7.48 -13.95
CA VAL A 117 -5.51 6.20 -14.67
C VAL A 117 -6.35 5.20 -13.90
N LEU A 118 -6.22 5.19 -12.57
CA LEU A 118 -6.86 4.23 -11.67
C LEU A 118 -8.24 4.70 -11.16
N THR A 119 -8.89 5.67 -11.79
CA THR A 119 -10.17 6.24 -11.34
C THR A 119 -11.38 5.32 -11.49
N ALA A 120 -11.36 4.33 -12.38
CA ALA A 120 -12.50 3.45 -12.63
C ALA A 120 -12.39 2.14 -11.83
N GLY A 121 -12.77 2.17 -10.56
CA GLY A 121 -12.92 0.97 -9.75
C GLY A 121 -14.09 0.07 -10.17
N LYS A 122 -14.17 -1.13 -9.59
CA LYS A 122 -15.29 -2.06 -9.81
C LYS A 122 -16.60 -1.42 -9.33
N ARG A 123 -17.66 -1.49 -10.15
CA ARG A 123 -18.98 -0.95 -9.82
C ARG A 123 -19.59 -1.54 -8.53
N THR A 124 -19.27 -2.79 -8.21
CA THR A 124 -19.73 -3.51 -7.02
C THR A 124 -18.88 -3.27 -5.78
N ALA A 125 -17.72 -2.63 -5.91
CA ALA A 125 -16.87 -2.31 -4.77
C ALA A 125 -17.48 -1.19 -3.94
N LEU A 126 -17.21 -1.20 -2.63
CA LEU A 126 -17.58 -0.10 -1.73
C LEU A 126 -17.00 1.23 -2.27
N PRO A 127 -17.65 2.38 -2.03
CA PRO A 127 -17.19 3.67 -2.54
C PRO A 127 -15.69 3.93 -2.27
N ARG A 128 -15.18 3.55 -1.08
CA ARG A 128 -13.76 3.67 -0.68
C ARG A 128 -12.78 2.83 -1.52
N GLN A 129 -13.29 1.79 -2.22
CA GLN A 129 -12.48 0.89 -3.05
C GLN A 129 -12.59 1.20 -4.54
N ARG A 130 -13.36 2.22 -4.91
CA ARG A 130 -13.64 2.53 -6.32
C ARG A 130 -12.43 3.05 -7.08
N THR A 131 -11.53 3.70 -6.38
CA THR A 131 -10.30 4.24 -6.96
C THR A 131 -9.15 4.11 -5.96
N LEU A 132 -7.91 4.06 -6.44
CA LEU A 132 -6.74 4.11 -5.57
C LEU A 132 -6.72 5.42 -4.76
N HIS A 133 -7.05 6.53 -5.40
CA HIS A 133 -7.17 7.84 -4.74
C HIS A 133 -8.20 7.78 -3.60
N ALA A 134 -9.41 7.26 -3.86
CA ALA A 134 -10.42 7.12 -2.82
C ALA A 134 -9.97 6.22 -1.65
N THR A 135 -9.14 5.20 -1.93
CA THR A 135 -8.57 4.35 -0.87
C THR A 135 -7.58 5.12 -0.01
N LEU A 136 -6.73 5.94 -0.62
CA LEU A 136 -5.77 6.78 0.08
C LEU A 136 -6.46 7.90 0.85
N ASP A 137 -7.43 8.57 0.24
CA ASP A 137 -8.26 9.59 0.89
C ASP A 137 -8.99 9.03 2.11
N TRP A 138 -9.54 7.82 1.99
CA TRP A 138 -10.17 7.18 3.11
C TRP A 138 -9.17 6.88 4.24
N SER A 139 -7.99 6.34 3.92
CA SER A 139 -6.92 6.09 4.92
C SER A 139 -6.46 7.41 5.56
N TYR A 140 -6.29 8.47 4.77
CA TYR A 140 -5.96 9.80 5.27
C TYR A 140 -7.08 10.38 6.16
N GLY A 141 -8.34 10.12 5.81
CA GLY A 141 -9.51 10.54 6.60
C GLY A 141 -9.55 9.93 8.00
N LEU A 142 -8.96 8.76 8.21
CA LEU A 142 -8.85 8.08 9.50
C LEU A 142 -7.74 8.63 10.41
N LEU A 143 -6.86 9.51 9.87
CA LEU A 143 -5.77 10.09 10.65
C LEU A 143 -6.31 11.12 11.64
N SER A 144 -5.81 11.07 12.87
CA SER A 144 -5.95 12.15 13.84
C SER A 144 -5.20 13.42 13.38
N PRO A 145 -5.53 14.60 13.91
CA PRO A 145 -4.81 15.83 13.54
C PRO A 145 -3.29 15.75 13.70
N PRO A 146 -2.72 15.19 14.81
CA PRO A 146 -1.29 14.98 14.93
C PRO A 146 -0.71 14.05 13.87
N GLU A 147 -1.36 12.90 13.59
CA GLU A 147 -0.91 11.96 12.58
C GLU A 147 -0.89 12.59 11.18
N ARG A 148 -1.87 13.44 10.84
CA ARG A 148 -1.90 14.18 9.56
C ARG A 148 -0.74 15.15 9.45
N ALA A 149 -0.41 15.86 10.53
CA ALA A 149 0.72 16.78 10.55
C ALA A 149 2.03 16.03 10.32
N VAL A 150 2.27 14.94 11.06
CA VAL A 150 3.43 14.08 10.88
C VAL A 150 3.48 13.50 9.47
N PHE A 151 2.38 12.93 8.96
CA PHE A 151 2.33 12.32 7.63
C PHE A 151 2.73 13.31 6.52
N ARG A 152 2.21 14.55 6.54
CA ARG A 152 2.58 15.59 5.56
C ARG A 152 4.07 15.95 5.64
N ARG A 153 4.61 16.07 6.85
CA ARG A 153 6.05 16.38 7.05
C ARG A 153 6.95 15.25 6.55
N LEU A 154 6.53 13.98 6.72
CA LEU A 154 7.24 12.82 6.19
C LEU A 154 7.27 12.77 4.65
N GLY A 155 6.40 13.49 3.96
CA GLY A 155 6.41 13.62 2.50
C GLY A 155 7.71 14.17 1.90
N VAL A 156 8.58 14.81 2.72
CA VAL A 156 9.91 15.30 2.30
C VAL A 156 10.88 14.16 1.97
N PHE A 157 10.70 12.97 2.58
CA PHE A 157 11.61 11.86 2.37
C PHE A 157 11.43 11.22 0.99
N ALA A 158 12.50 11.15 0.21
CA ALA A 158 12.51 10.46 -1.07
C ALA A 158 12.67 8.92 -0.95
N GLY A 159 13.08 8.41 0.22
CA GLY A 159 13.32 7.00 0.50
C GLY A 159 12.98 6.62 1.93
N PRO A 160 13.37 5.40 2.38
CA PRO A 160 13.19 4.97 3.76
C PRO A 160 13.92 5.89 4.74
N PHE A 161 13.29 6.16 5.87
CA PHE A 161 13.81 7.06 6.92
C PHE A 161 13.89 6.32 8.27
N THR A 162 14.78 6.78 9.14
CA THR A 162 14.89 6.29 10.52
C THR A 162 13.92 7.02 11.44
N LEU A 163 13.66 6.46 12.61
CA LEU A 163 12.87 7.12 13.64
C LEU A 163 13.45 8.49 14.03
N ALA A 164 14.78 8.58 14.15
CA ALA A 164 15.46 9.83 14.47
C ALA A 164 15.25 10.89 13.37
N ALA A 165 15.33 10.50 12.08
CA ALA A 165 15.04 11.40 10.97
C ALA A 165 13.57 11.84 10.94
N ALA A 166 12.64 10.91 11.19
CA ALA A 166 11.22 11.24 11.31
C ALA A 166 10.95 12.22 12.44
N ALA A 167 11.54 12.02 13.63
CA ALA A 167 11.41 12.93 14.76
C ALA A 167 11.94 14.32 14.42
N ALA A 168 13.11 14.41 13.78
CA ALA A 168 13.72 15.68 13.40
C ALA A 168 12.87 16.49 12.41
N VAL A 169 12.10 15.82 11.53
CA VAL A 169 11.25 16.49 10.53
C VAL A 169 9.83 16.72 11.06
N ALA A 170 9.35 15.84 11.94
CA ALA A 170 7.97 15.88 12.43
C ALA A 170 7.74 16.91 13.53
N THR A 171 8.77 17.30 14.29
CA THR A 171 8.69 18.31 15.36
C THR A 171 9.29 19.63 14.89
N GLU A 172 8.47 20.69 14.77
CA GLU A 172 8.96 22.07 14.53
C GLU A 172 9.42 22.73 15.83
N ASP A 173 8.82 22.35 16.96
CA ASP A 173 9.14 22.85 18.29
C ASP A 173 8.96 21.71 19.31
N GLU A 174 9.85 21.62 20.32
CA GLU A 174 9.69 20.68 21.44
C GLU A 174 8.37 20.88 22.22
N ARG A 175 7.67 21.98 21.96
CA ARG A 175 6.38 22.35 22.56
C ARG A 175 5.16 21.76 21.86
N ASP A 176 5.32 21.17 20.65
CA ASP A 176 4.18 20.65 19.87
C ASP A 176 3.48 19.46 20.56
N GLY A 177 4.10 18.83 21.57
CA GLY A 177 3.51 17.71 22.33
C GLY A 177 3.13 16.51 21.45
N ILE A 178 3.67 16.45 20.23
CA ILE A 178 3.40 15.36 19.28
C ILE A 178 4.30 14.18 19.64
N ASP A 179 3.69 13.07 20.03
CA ASP A 179 4.40 11.80 20.12
C ASP A 179 4.60 11.21 18.72
N VAL A 180 5.80 11.42 18.16
CA VAL A 180 6.15 10.94 16.82
C VAL A 180 6.11 9.41 16.74
N ILE A 181 6.43 8.70 17.83
CA ILE A 181 6.42 7.24 17.88
C ILE A 181 4.98 6.75 17.79
N GLU A 182 4.07 7.35 18.56
CA GLU A 182 2.65 7.02 18.52
C GLU A 182 2.05 7.33 17.14
N CYS A 183 2.35 8.49 16.56
CA CYS A 183 1.91 8.87 15.22
C CYS A 183 2.43 7.91 14.16
N LEU A 184 3.72 7.53 14.18
CA LEU A 184 4.28 6.56 13.25
C LEU A 184 3.63 5.18 13.39
N SER A 185 3.37 4.74 14.62
CA SER A 185 2.66 3.49 14.89
C SER A 185 1.25 3.53 14.28
N GLY A 186 0.52 4.63 14.44
CA GLY A 186 -0.78 4.85 13.82
C GLY A 186 -0.73 4.85 12.29
N LEU A 187 0.27 5.53 11.70
CA LEU A 187 0.48 5.56 10.24
C LEU A 187 0.83 4.17 9.67
N CYS A 188 1.65 3.38 10.38
CA CYS A 188 1.94 1.99 10.03
C CYS A 188 0.68 1.12 10.14
N GLY A 189 -0.12 1.32 11.19
CA GLY A 189 -1.39 0.60 11.38
C GLY A 189 -2.40 0.85 10.27
N LYS A 190 -2.36 2.04 9.67
CA LYS A 190 -3.25 2.48 8.57
C LYS A 190 -2.65 2.23 7.17
N ALA A 191 -1.52 1.51 7.10
CA ALA A 191 -0.83 1.16 5.84
C ALA A 191 -0.44 2.37 4.97
N LEU A 192 -0.06 3.48 5.59
CA LEU A 192 0.47 4.67 4.92
C LEU A 192 2.00 4.75 5.00
N VAL A 193 2.58 4.13 6.03
CA VAL A 193 4.01 3.97 6.24
C VAL A 193 4.31 2.49 6.43
N GLY A 194 5.36 1.99 5.80
CA GLY A 194 5.85 0.63 6.01
C GLY A 194 6.68 0.52 7.28
N ALA A 195 6.87 -0.71 7.78
CA ALA A 195 7.86 -1.02 8.80
C ALA A 195 8.80 -2.08 8.22
N ASP A 196 10.10 -1.77 8.19
CA ASP A 196 11.13 -2.71 7.75
C ASP A 196 12.06 -3.02 8.95
N PRO A 197 11.87 -4.17 9.61
CA PRO A 197 12.64 -4.53 10.79
C PRO A 197 14.02 -5.15 10.48
N ASP A 198 14.32 -5.46 9.19
CA ASP A 198 15.41 -6.38 8.86
C ASP A 198 16.83 -5.77 8.77
N HIS A 199 17.03 -4.48 9.02
CA HIS A 199 18.33 -3.81 8.83
C HIS A 199 18.83 -3.07 10.06
N GLY A 200 19.09 -3.75 11.17
CA GLY A 200 19.83 -3.23 12.34
C GLY A 200 19.29 -1.95 12.99
N GLU A 201 19.06 -0.90 12.22
CA GLU A 201 18.29 0.28 12.58
C GLU A 201 16.96 0.26 11.82
N ALA A 202 15.84 0.14 12.55
CA ALA A 202 14.51 0.07 11.93
C ALA A 202 14.27 1.26 11.00
N ARG A 203 13.98 0.97 9.73
CA ARG A 203 13.67 1.96 8.71
C ARG A 203 12.21 1.86 8.29
N SER A 204 11.60 3.00 8.10
CA SER A 204 10.20 3.10 7.69
C SER A 204 10.13 3.76 6.32
N PRO A 205 9.72 3.06 5.25
CA PRO A 205 9.45 3.68 3.98
C PRO A 205 8.06 4.34 3.98
N LEU A 206 7.96 5.55 3.46
CA LEU A 206 6.67 6.08 3.01
C LEU A 206 6.28 5.34 1.73
N LEU A 207 5.07 4.78 1.69
CA LEU A 207 4.63 4.07 0.49
C LEU A 207 4.63 5.01 -0.71
N GLU A 208 5.18 4.54 -1.83
CA GLU A 208 5.30 5.31 -3.08
C GLU A 208 3.93 5.83 -3.55
N THR A 209 2.89 5.01 -3.36
CA THR A 209 1.50 5.38 -3.69
C THR A 209 0.90 6.41 -2.74
N ALA A 210 1.36 6.50 -1.50
CA ALA A 210 0.88 7.43 -0.48
C ALA A 210 1.62 8.79 -0.51
N ARG A 211 2.82 8.85 -1.10
CA ARG A 211 3.65 10.06 -1.17
C ARG A 211 2.95 11.30 -1.76
N PRO A 212 2.20 11.22 -2.88
CA PRO A 212 1.48 12.37 -3.40
C PRO A 212 0.49 12.96 -2.40
N CYS A 213 -0.22 12.10 -1.63
CA CYS A 213 -1.16 12.57 -0.61
C CYS A 213 -0.47 13.22 0.61
N ALA A 214 0.82 12.91 0.86
CA ALA A 214 1.59 13.57 1.89
C ALA A 214 2.11 14.95 1.47
N GLN A 215 2.20 15.22 0.16
CA GLN A 215 2.70 16.47 -0.42
C GLN A 215 1.59 17.46 -0.77
N GLU A 216 0.33 17.05 -0.73
CA GLU A 216 -0.88 17.90 -0.82
C GLU A 216 -1.25 18.49 0.54
#